data_7d7704000625550a71cce4b61d140588
#
_entry.id   7d7704000625550a71cce4b61d140588
#
_cell.length_a   1.000
_cell.length_b   1.000
_cell.length_c   1.000
_cell.angle_alpha   90.00
_cell.angle_beta   90.00
_cell.angle_gamma   90.00
#
_symmetry.space_group_name_H-M   'P 1'
#
loop_
_entity.id
_entity.type
_entity.pdbx_description
1 polymer ?
#
loop_
_entity_poly.entity_id
_entity_poly.type
_entity_poly.pdbx_seq_one_letter_code
_entity_poly.pdbx_strand_id
1 'polypeptide(L)'
;MSFSLHGIGVSGGIAIGYAHLTSNARVEVPQYMLDRKYIKDELARFDEAILTTRAELEVLRSHIPPGAPAELPAFLYMHLMFLGDSMIAEEPKRLIRETQCNAEWALAQQMEALVARFEEIDDAYLRSRQEDVVQVVQRVLKALTGHPSHLPLDVDFDSERILVAHELSPADMVIFKNVHFAAFVTDLGGATSHTAILARSMGMPSVMALHNARGLIRDHDLLIVDGRDGVVIVNPDESVLAEYRLRQNQWRIDTDKLKRLKTSKSATLDGTPIELMANIELLDDIDAVKAAGAQGIGLFRSEFLFLNRSDLPTEDEQYESYKAVAEALDGKPVTIRTLDLGADKQAPWGHTVADNPALGLRAIRLCLAEPGLFRTQLRAILRASAHGRVRILIPMLASFMELRQTLQRIDEAKDSLRRDGLKFDEGLPVGGMIEVPAAALSAGFFAEQLDFLSIGTNDLIQYTLAIDRADDSVAHLYDPLHPAVLNLIQYTLRAGAKAGKPVAVCGEMAGDPLLTRLLLGLGLRTFSMQPASLLQVKQQVLKSHLEELVPAAQRLLKNTDPDKTLTLLNRLNG
;
A
#
# COMPACT_ATOMS: atom_id res chain seq x y z
N MET A 1 -8.87 15.37 32.60
CA MET A 1 -9.00 16.59 31.76
C MET A 1 -9.19 16.10 30.33
N SER A 2 -10.26 16.52 29.66
CA SER A 2 -10.51 16.11 28.27
C SER A 2 -9.71 16.98 27.31
N PHE A 3 -9.07 16.39 26.28
CA PHE A 3 -8.39 17.10 25.22
C PHE A 3 -8.37 16.25 23.93
N SER A 4 -8.12 16.91 22.80
CA SER A 4 -8.02 16.24 21.49
C SER A 4 -6.62 16.34 20.91
N LEU A 5 -6.21 15.26 20.24
CA LEU A 5 -5.00 15.18 19.43
C LEU A 5 -5.42 15.03 17.97
N HIS A 6 -4.64 15.60 17.06
CA HIS A 6 -4.89 15.58 15.64
C HIS A 6 -3.70 14.97 14.90
N GLY A 7 -3.97 14.03 14.05
CA GLY A 7 -2.98 13.32 13.24
C GLY A 7 -3.54 12.97 11.86
N ILE A 8 -2.93 12.01 11.22
CA ILE A 8 -3.34 11.51 9.92
C ILE A 8 -4.27 10.31 10.13
N GLY A 9 -5.52 10.41 9.68
CA GLY A 9 -6.44 9.27 9.63
C GLY A 9 -5.99 8.29 8.55
N VAL A 10 -5.76 7.05 8.93
CA VAL A 10 -5.19 6.03 8.04
C VAL A 10 -6.22 4.98 7.63
N SER A 11 -7.01 4.50 8.58
CA SER A 11 -8.09 3.54 8.35
C SER A 11 -9.36 4.04 9.01
N GLY A 12 -10.44 4.16 8.23
CA GLY A 12 -11.69 4.75 8.67
C GLY A 12 -12.41 3.92 9.74
N GLY A 13 -13.24 4.60 10.52
CA GLY A 13 -14.02 4.02 11.59
C GLY A 13 -13.84 4.78 12.89
N ILE A 14 -14.73 4.51 13.86
CA ILE A 14 -14.66 5.09 15.20
C ILE A 14 -14.51 3.95 16.21
N ALA A 15 -13.46 4.03 17.02
CA ALA A 15 -13.25 3.12 18.14
C ALA A 15 -13.32 3.91 19.46
N ILE A 16 -13.94 3.29 20.46
CA ILE A 16 -14.02 3.80 21.82
C ILE A 16 -13.48 2.69 22.72
N GLY A 17 -12.49 3.01 23.54
CA GLY A 17 -11.85 2.01 24.38
C GLY A 17 -10.77 2.59 25.28
N TYR A 18 -10.08 1.72 25.98
CA TYR A 18 -9.05 2.11 26.95
C TYR A 18 -7.66 2.02 26.36
N ALA A 19 -6.86 3.04 26.62
CA ALA A 19 -5.47 3.09 26.19
C ALA A 19 -4.67 1.90 26.72
N HIS A 20 -3.89 1.29 25.85
CA HIS A 20 -2.85 0.35 26.18
C HIS A 20 -1.53 0.84 25.61
N LEU A 21 -0.65 1.33 26.47
CA LEU A 21 0.64 1.87 26.05
C LEU A 21 1.63 0.74 25.81
N THR A 22 2.18 0.66 24.61
CA THR A 22 3.31 -0.24 24.38
C THR A 22 4.55 0.28 25.09
N SER A 23 5.24 -0.60 25.76
CA SER A 23 6.53 -0.28 26.40
C SER A 23 7.63 -0.16 25.34
N ASN A 24 7.62 0.93 24.56
CA ASN A 24 8.75 1.37 23.76
C ASN A 24 9.46 2.56 24.45
N ALA A 25 9.60 2.50 25.78
CA ALA A 25 10.62 3.33 26.41
C ALA A 25 11.94 3.02 25.67
N ARG A 26 12.62 4.05 25.14
CA ARG A 26 14.06 3.93 24.91
C ARG A 26 14.57 3.34 26.20
N VAL A 27 15.12 2.12 26.11
CA VAL A 27 15.67 1.47 27.30
C VAL A 27 16.70 2.44 27.83
N GLU A 28 16.47 2.99 29.02
CA GLU A 28 17.54 3.74 29.69
C GLU A 28 18.70 2.78 29.80
N VAL A 29 19.74 3.07 29.03
CA VAL A 29 20.93 2.23 28.96
C VAL A 29 21.75 2.51 30.20
N PRO A 30 21.76 1.61 31.19
CA PRO A 30 22.61 1.80 32.36
C PRO A 30 24.06 1.80 31.91
N GLN A 31 24.83 2.77 32.39
CA GLN A 31 26.24 2.93 32.04
C GLN A 31 27.09 2.75 33.29
N TYR A 32 27.82 1.65 33.37
CA TYR A 32 28.75 1.37 34.46
C TYR A 32 29.94 0.56 33.99
N MET A 33 31.03 0.69 34.76
CA MET A 33 32.29 -0.02 34.53
C MET A 33 32.30 -1.34 35.30
N LEU A 34 32.89 -2.36 34.70
CA LEU A 34 32.99 -3.70 35.23
C LEU A 34 34.39 -3.99 35.77
N ASP A 35 34.48 -4.66 36.93
CA ASP A 35 35.73 -5.30 37.32
C ASP A 35 36.11 -6.41 36.33
N ARG A 36 37.39 -6.58 36.03
CA ARG A 36 37.91 -7.60 35.09
C ARG A 36 37.40 -9.00 35.35
N LYS A 37 37.14 -9.35 36.59
CA LYS A 37 36.62 -10.67 36.98
C LYS A 37 35.21 -10.96 36.46
N TYR A 38 34.40 -9.92 36.17
CA TYR A 38 33.02 -10.05 35.71
C TYR A 38 32.88 -9.96 34.19
N ILE A 39 33.95 -9.65 33.44
CA ILE A 39 33.90 -9.50 31.99
C ILE A 39 33.40 -10.79 31.32
N LYS A 40 33.82 -11.96 31.80
CA LYS A 40 33.43 -13.25 31.25
C LYS A 40 31.93 -13.51 31.43
N ASP A 41 31.40 -13.17 32.56
CA ASP A 41 29.97 -13.34 32.86
C ASP A 41 29.12 -12.37 32.04
N GLU A 42 29.61 -11.13 31.84
CA GLU A 42 28.95 -10.12 31.01
C GLU A 42 28.92 -10.50 29.55
N LEU A 43 30.01 -11.07 29.02
CA LEU A 43 30.02 -11.62 27.66
C LEU A 43 29.02 -12.75 27.48
N ALA A 44 28.89 -13.65 28.47
CA ALA A 44 27.89 -14.72 28.44
C ALA A 44 26.47 -14.16 28.49
N ARG A 45 26.21 -13.14 29.29
CA ARG A 45 24.93 -12.42 29.38
C ARG A 45 24.53 -11.78 28.02
N PHE A 46 25.52 -11.17 27.34
CA PHE A 46 25.31 -10.60 26.01
C PHE A 46 24.98 -11.67 24.98
N ASP A 47 25.74 -12.80 24.98
CA ASP A 47 25.47 -13.92 24.08
C ASP A 47 24.07 -14.53 24.32
N GLU A 48 23.65 -14.65 25.56
CA GLU A 48 22.31 -15.12 25.93
C GLU A 48 21.21 -14.17 25.41
N ALA A 49 21.41 -12.85 25.49
CA ALA A 49 20.48 -11.85 24.97
C ALA A 49 20.34 -11.93 23.44
N ILE A 50 21.45 -12.13 22.72
CA ILE A 50 21.42 -12.35 21.25
C ILE A 50 20.64 -13.63 20.93
N LEU A 51 20.88 -14.73 21.64
CA LEU A 51 20.18 -16.00 21.44
C LEU A 51 18.68 -15.87 21.75
N THR A 52 18.32 -15.20 22.83
CA THR A 52 16.92 -14.93 23.20
C THR A 52 16.22 -14.13 22.14
N THR A 53 16.82 -13.03 21.68
CA THR A 53 16.26 -12.18 20.60
C THR A 53 16.11 -12.96 19.30
N ARG A 54 17.07 -13.82 18.96
CA ARG A 54 16.99 -14.71 17.80
C ARG A 54 15.80 -15.67 17.90
N ALA A 55 15.67 -16.34 19.05
CA ALA A 55 14.56 -17.27 19.29
C ALA A 55 13.18 -16.56 19.18
N GLU A 56 13.07 -15.36 19.74
CA GLU A 56 11.86 -14.54 19.63
C GLU A 56 11.52 -14.22 18.15
N LEU A 57 12.48 -13.80 17.35
CA LEU A 57 12.27 -13.50 15.92
C LEU A 57 11.92 -14.77 15.11
N GLU A 58 12.48 -15.92 15.45
CA GLU A 58 12.13 -17.20 14.83
C GLU A 58 10.71 -17.64 15.18
N VAL A 59 10.28 -17.46 16.43
CA VAL A 59 8.89 -17.69 16.85
C VAL A 59 7.95 -16.76 16.07
N LEU A 60 8.26 -15.47 15.99
CA LEU A 60 7.48 -14.51 15.18
C LEU A 60 7.38 -14.96 13.72
N ARG A 61 8.49 -15.39 13.13
CA ARG A 61 8.52 -15.90 11.75
C ARG A 61 7.62 -17.13 11.57
N SER A 62 7.59 -18.03 12.55
CA SER A 62 6.74 -19.23 12.50
C SER A 62 5.23 -18.93 12.64
N HIS A 63 4.86 -17.79 13.23
CA HIS A 63 3.49 -17.34 13.41
C HIS A 63 3.00 -16.39 12.30
N ILE A 64 3.82 -16.16 11.28
CA ILE A 64 3.37 -15.41 10.10
C ILE A 64 2.21 -16.19 9.46
N PRO A 65 1.01 -15.59 9.33
CA PRO A 65 -0.10 -16.27 8.72
C PRO A 65 0.20 -16.61 7.26
N PRO A 66 -0.29 -17.73 6.73
CA PRO A 66 -0.33 -17.93 5.29
C PRO A 66 -1.05 -16.75 4.67
N GLY A 67 -0.36 -16.01 3.78
CA GLY A 67 -0.93 -14.82 3.15
C GLY A 67 -0.56 -13.47 3.79
N ALA A 68 0.41 -13.44 4.69
CA ALA A 68 0.99 -12.18 5.13
C ALA A 68 1.79 -11.51 3.98
N PRO A 69 1.82 -10.15 3.91
CA PRO A 69 2.62 -9.44 2.92
C PRO A 69 4.06 -9.95 2.87
N ALA A 70 4.62 -10.12 1.65
CA ALA A 70 5.97 -10.67 1.45
C ALA A 70 7.07 -9.86 2.16
N GLU A 71 6.82 -8.59 2.41
CA GLU A 71 7.71 -7.69 3.16
C GLU A 71 7.95 -8.17 4.58
N LEU A 72 6.97 -8.82 5.17
CA LEU A 72 7.01 -9.24 6.57
C LEU A 72 7.97 -10.40 6.82
N PRO A 73 7.92 -11.53 6.08
CA PRO A 73 8.96 -12.55 6.15
C PRO A 73 10.34 -11.99 5.82
N ALA A 74 10.44 -11.10 4.81
CA ALA A 74 11.70 -10.48 4.41
C ALA A 74 12.28 -9.57 5.51
N PHE A 75 11.43 -8.79 6.17
CA PHE A 75 11.79 -7.95 7.30
C PHE A 75 12.34 -8.79 8.48
N LEU A 76 11.63 -9.85 8.88
CA LEU A 76 12.10 -10.73 9.96
C LEU A 76 13.38 -11.47 9.59
N TYR A 77 13.50 -11.90 8.34
CA TYR A 77 14.73 -12.52 7.83
C TYR A 77 15.93 -11.55 7.91
N MET A 78 15.73 -10.30 7.54
CA MET A 78 16.76 -9.26 7.60
C MET A 78 17.17 -8.98 9.05
N HIS A 79 16.23 -8.91 9.99
CA HIS A 79 16.53 -8.76 11.41
C HIS A 79 17.34 -9.94 11.95
N LEU A 80 17.02 -11.18 11.52
CA LEU A 80 17.81 -12.38 11.85
C LEU A 80 19.21 -12.32 11.24
N MET A 81 19.38 -11.77 10.04
CA MET A 81 20.68 -11.53 9.43
C MET A 81 21.51 -10.50 10.23
N PHE A 82 20.92 -9.37 10.60
CA PHE A 82 21.60 -8.35 11.41
C PHE A 82 22.05 -8.89 12.77
N LEU A 83 21.27 -9.74 13.44
CA LEU A 83 21.70 -10.42 14.67
C LEU A 83 22.90 -11.35 14.47
N GLY A 84 23.13 -11.83 13.25
CA GLY A 84 24.31 -12.65 12.90
C GLY A 84 25.49 -11.83 12.40
N ASP A 85 25.32 -10.54 12.14
CA ASP A 85 26.36 -9.66 11.65
C ASP A 85 27.41 -9.39 12.74
N SER A 86 28.69 -9.42 12.36
CA SER A 86 29.81 -9.19 13.27
C SER A 86 29.76 -7.82 13.95
N MET A 87 29.21 -6.82 13.28
CA MET A 87 29.06 -5.46 13.82
C MET A 87 28.08 -5.39 14.99
N ILE A 88 27.10 -6.29 15.07
CA ILE A 88 26.12 -6.37 16.17
C ILE A 88 26.50 -7.49 17.15
N ALA A 89 26.98 -8.64 16.66
CA ALA A 89 27.24 -9.81 17.49
C ALA A 89 28.64 -9.82 18.14
N GLU A 90 29.68 -9.28 17.48
CA GLU A 90 31.06 -9.39 17.96
C GLU A 90 31.68 -8.06 18.41
N GLU A 91 31.35 -6.96 17.72
CA GLU A 91 31.95 -5.65 18.05
C GLU A 91 31.59 -5.16 19.48
N PRO A 92 30.35 -5.31 19.98
CA PRO A 92 30.04 -5.00 21.37
C PRO A 92 30.87 -5.83 22.37
N LYS A 93 31.13 -7.10 22.05
CA LYS A 93 31.98 -7.96 22.90
C LYS A 93 33.43 -7.46 22.94
N ARG A 94 33.93 -6.93 21.82
CA ARG A 94 35.25 -6.28 21.79
C ARG A 94 35.27 -5.05 22.70
N LEU A 95 34.24 -4.20 22.60
CA LEU A 95 34.09 -3.01 23.45
C LEU A 95 34.04 -3.38 24.95
N ILE A 96 33.24 -4.39 25.34
CA ILE A 96 33.16 -4.90 26.72
C ILE A 96 34.56 -5.28 27.24
N ARG A 97 35.36 -5.99 26.41
CA ARG A 97 36.71 -6.41 26.81
C ARG A 97 37.71 -5.24 26.95
N GLU A 98 37.65 -4.30 26.00
CA GLU A 98 38.60 -3.20 25.91
C GLU A 98 38.30 -2.06 26.91
N THR A 99 37.04 -1.66 26.98
CA THR A 99 36.60 -0.53 27.80
C THR A 99 36.08 -0.94 29.18
N GLN A 100 35.88 -2.24 29.42
CA GLN A 100 35.35 -2.81 30.68
C GLN A 100 33.97 -2.21 31.04
N CYS A 101 33.15 -1.87 30.05
CA CYS A 101 31.77 -1.39 30.23
C CYS A 101 30.76 -2.54 30.19
N ASN A 102 29.56 -2.32 30.73
CA ASN A 102 28.47 -3.28 30.66
C ASN A 102 27.94 -3.46 29.23
N ALA A 103 27.24 -4.55 28.98
CA ALA A 103 26.78 -4.97 27.66
C ALA A 103 25.83 -3.95 27.01
N GLU A 104 24.90 -3.37 27.78
CA GLU A 104 23.97 -2.37 27.30
C GLU A 104 24.69 -1.13 26.77
N TRP A 105 25.70 -0.66 27.51
CA TRP A 105 26.48 0.51 27.12
C TRP A 105 27.34 0.23 25.89
N ALA A 106 28.00 -0.93 25.82
CA ALA A 106 28.78 -1.35 24.65
C ALA A 106 27.91 -1.43 23.39
N LEU A 107 26.71 -2.02 23.52
CA LEU A 107 25.78 -2.14 22.40
C LEU A 107 25.21 -0.79 21.95
N ALA A 108 24.93 0.13 22.90
CA ALA A 108 24.47 1.48 22.58
C ALA A 108 25.55 2.30 21.85
N GLN A 109 26.82 2.23 22.30
CA GLN A 109 27.94 2.87 21.61
C GLN A 109 28.09 2.35 20.18
N GLN A 110 27.98 1.04 20.00
CA GLN A 110 28.08 0.44 18.68
C GLN A 110 26.90 0.87 17.78
N MET A 111 25.69 0.96 18.32
CA MET A 111 24.52 1.46 17.60
C MET A 111 24.76 2.91 17.12
N GLU A 112 25.23 3.80 17.99
CA GLU A 112 25.55 5.19 17.63
C GLU A 112 26.60 5.26 16.52
N ALA A 113 27.65 4.43 16.60
CA ALA A 113 28.68 4.36 15.58
C ALA A 113 28.14 3.84 14.23
N LEU A 114 27.20 2.88 14.23
CA LEU A 114 26.55 2.38 13.02
C LEU A 114 25.64 3.44 12.43
N VAL A 115 24.80 4.09 13.26
CA VAL A 115 23.92 5.17 12.85
C VAL A 115 24.69 6.28 12.14
N ALA A 116 25.79 6.76 12.74
CA ALA A 116 26.64 7.78 12.14
C ALA A 116 27.20 7.35 10.77
N ARG A 117 27.58 6.08 10.62
CA ARG A 117 28.04 5.56 9.32
C ARG A 117 26.93 5.50 8.27
N PHE A 118 25.70 5.18 8.67
CA PHE A 118 24.56 5.19 7.75
C PHE A 118 24.20 6.62 7.31
N GLU A 119 24.35 7.61 8.18
CA GLU A 119 24.14 9.03 7.85
C GLU A 119 25.13 9.57 6.81
N GLU A 120 26.36 9.02 6.78
CA GLU A 120 27.39 9.38 5.79
C GLU A 120 27.16 8.74 4.40
N ILE A 121 26.19 7.81 4.27
CA ILE A 121 25.91 7.12 3.02
C ILE A 121 25.01 8.03 2.16
N ASP A 122 25.44 8.32 0.93
CA ASP A 122 24.66 9.13 -0.03
C ASP A 122 23.41 8.43 -0.56
N ASP A 123 23.35 7.10 -0.45
CA ASP A 123 22.21 6.29 -0.90
C ASP A 123 21.06 6.34 0.11
N ALA A 124 19.91 6.91 -0.30
CA ALA A 124 18.73 7.06 0.54
C ALA A 124 18.14 5.71 1.02
N TYR A 125 18.26 4.65 0.23
CA TYR A 125 17.78 3.32 0.61
C TYR A 125 18.67 2.69 1.68
N LEU A 126 19.99 2.71 1.49
CA LEU A 126 20.91 2.19 2.52
C LEU A 126 20.77 3.02 3.80
N ARG A 127 20.56 4.32 3.69
CA ARG A 127 20.29 5.18 4.85
C ARG A 127 19.00 4.78 5.58
N SER A 128 17.95 4.38 4.87
CA SER A 128 16.71 3.91 5.50
C SER A 128 16.87 2.61 6.29
N ARG A 129 17.93 1.81 6.02
CA ARG A 129 18.26 0.60 6.79
C ARG A 129 18.83 0.86 8.17
N GLN A 130 19.23 2.09 8.44
CA GLN A 130 19.58 2.56 9.78
C GLN A 130 18.48 2.22 10.80
N GLU A 131 17.22 2.40 10.42
CA GLU A 131 16.06 2.16 11.27
C GLU A 131 15.92 0.67 11.64
N ASP A 132 16.13 -0.23 10.69
CA ASP A 132 16.13 -1.68 10.93
C ASP A 132 17.22 -2.10 11.92
N VAL A 133 18.42 -1.53 11.80
CA VAL A 133 19.52 -1.79 12.75
C VAL A 133 19.17 -1.29 14.14
N VAL A 134 18.62 -0.09 14.27
CA VAL A 134 18.16 0.47 15.55
C VAL A 134 17.11 -0.43 16.19
N GLN A 135 16.14 -0.93 15.42
CA GLN A 135 15.10 -1.83 15.94
C GLN A 135 15.67 -3.15 16.44
N VAL A 136 16.62 -3.75 15.72
CA VAL A 136 17.28 -5.00 16.16
C VAL A 136 18.06 -4.77 17.45
N VAL A 137 18.85 -3.69 17.53
CA VAL A 137 19.62 -3.35 18.72
C VAL A 137 18.72 -3.09 19.92
N GLN A 138 17.60 -2.38 19.74
CA GLN A 138 16.64 -2.14 20.81
C GLN A 138 16.02 -3.44 21.34
N ARG A 139 15.77 -4.45 20.48
CA ARG A 139 15.31 -5.78 20.94
C ARG A 139 16.35 -6.46 21.82
N VAL A 140 17.62 -6.42 21.42
CA VAL A 140 18.70 -6.99 22.23
C VAL A 140 18.86 -6.24 23.57
N LEU A 141 18.74 -4.91 23.58
CA LEU A 141 18.75 -4.10 24.81
C LEU A 141 17.59 -4.48 25.75
N LYS A 142 16.40 -4.72 25.22
CA LYS A 142 15.26 -5.22 26.01
C LYS A 142 15.52 -6.59 26.62
N ALA A 143 16.11 -7.51 25.86
CA ALA A 143 16.50 -8.82 26.36
C ALA A 143 17.55 -8.70 27.48
N LEU A 144 18.56 -7.81 27.32
CA LEU A 144 19.58 -7.54 28.35
C LEU A 144 18.99 -6.96 29.64
N THR A 145 17.96 -6.12 29.53
CA THR A 145 17.34 -5.45 30.68
C THR A 145 16.19 -6.24 31.31
N GLY A 146 15.92 -7.44 30.79
CA GLY A 146 14.85 -8.32 31.32
C GLY A 146 13.44 -7.83 31.05
N HIS A 147 13.27 -6.89 30.11
CA HIS A 147 11.94 -6.44 29.70
C HIS A 147 11.45 -7.31 28.53
N PRO A 148 10.25 -7.91 28.63
CA PRO A 148 9.72 -8.71 27.52
C PRO A 148 9.55 -7.83 26.28
N SER A 149 10.10 -8.28 25.15
CA SER A 149 9.96 -7.59 23.86
C SER A 149 8.56 -7.63 23.31
N HIS A 150 7.70 -8.51 23.83
CA HIS A 150 6.37 -8.79 23.32
C HIS A 150 5.31 -8.77 24.40
N LEU A 151 4.12 -8.31 24.03
CA LEU A 151 2.90 -8.66 24.75
C LEU A 151 2.77 -10.20 24.74
N PRO A 152 2.38 -10.84 25.86
CA PRO A 152 2.15 -12.27 25.88
C PRO A 152 1.14 -12.63 24.79
N LEU A 153 1.49 -13.57 23.89
CA LEU A 153 0.61 -14.05 22.79
C LEU A 153 -0.67 -14.72 23.30
N ASP A 154 -0.72 -15.09 24.58
CA ASP A 154 -1.84 -15.82 25.21
C ASP A 154 -2.77 -14.94 26.07
N VAL A 155 -2.67 -13.62 26.01
CA VAL A 155 -3.58 -12.76 26.76
C VAL A 155 -4.77 -12.42 25.86
N ASP A 156 -5.93 -12.96 26.25
CA ASP A 156 -7.23 -12.58 25.69
C ASP A 156 -7.51 -11.13 26.11
N PHE A 157 -7.09 -10.18 25.25
CA PHE A 157 -7.33 -8.77 25.48
C PHE A 157 -8.80 -8.48 25.15
N ASP A 158 -9.47 -7.83 26.09
CA ASP A 158 -10.82 -7.33 25.90
C ASP A 158 -10.87 -6.43 24.65
N SER A 159 -11.84 -6.65 23.78
CA SER A 159 -11.99 -5.97 22.47
C SER A 159 -12.15 -4.43 22.53
N GLU A 160 -12.10 -3.85 23.73
CA GLU A 160 -12.20 -2.41 23.99
C GLU A 160 -10.84 -1.73 24.19
N ARG A 161 -9.70 -2.39 23.91
CA ARG A 161 -8.38 -1.76 24.07
C ARG A 161 -7.91 -1.05 22.80
N ILE A 162 -7.32 0.12 23.00
CA ILE A 162 -6.72 0.96 21.96
C ILE A 162 -5.21 0.98 22.18
N LEU A 163 -4.46 0.53 21.19
CA LEU A 163 -3.02 0.49 21.24
C LEU A 163 -2.44 1.89 21.05
N VAL A 164 -1.57 2.33 21.95
CA VAL A 164 -0.86 3.60 21.87
C VAL A 164 0.64 3.31 21.80
N ALA A 165 1.27 3.67 20.69
CA ALA A 165 2.68 3.41 20.44
C ALA A 165 3.41 4.67 19.97
N HIS A 166 4.73 4.72 20.12
CA HIS A 166 5.52 5.75 19.47
C HIS A 166 5.56 5.50 17.96
N GLU A 167 5.88 4.27 17.61
CA GLU A 167 5.91 3.74 16.26
C GLU A 167 5.57 2.25 16.32
N LEU A 168 5.01 1.71 15.26
CA LEU A 168 4.73 0.28 15.11
C LEU A 168 5.53 -0.27 13.95
N SER A 169 6.34 -1.29 14.23
CA SER A 169 7.01 -2.04 13.17
C SER A 169 6.04 -3.00 12.49
N PRO A 170 6.31 -3.42 11.25
CA PRO A 170 5.56 -4.48 10.59
C PRO A 170 5.47 -5.78 11.41
N ALA A 171 6.52 -6.11 12.16
CA ALA A 171 6.54 -7.26 13.06
C ALA A 171 5.55 -7.14 14.22
N ASP A 172 5.40 -5.94 14.78
CA ASP A 172 4.42 -5.68 15.84
C ASP A 172 2.99 -5.85 15.30
N MET A 173 2.73 -5.41 14.08
CA MET A 173 1.42 -5.55 13.44
C MET A 173 1.00 -7.01 13.22
N VAL A 174 1.95 -7.94 13.02
CA VAL A 174 1.66 -9.37 12.95
C VAL A 174 1.17 -9.91 14.27
N ILE A 175 1.84 -9.52 15.35
CA ILE A 175 1.45 -9.90 16.72
C ILE A 175 0.03 -9.39 16.99
N PHE A 176 -0.23 -8.13 16.62
CA PHE A 176 -1.53 -7.48 16.84
C PHE A 176 -2.65 -7.99 15.93
N LYS A 177 -2.36 -8.62 14.80
CA LYS A 177 -3.38 -9.30 14.00
C LYS A 177 -4.06 -10.45 14.77
N ASN A 178 -3.34 -11.08 15.68
CA ASN A 178 -3.84 -12.16 16.53
C ASN A 178 -4.42 -11.67 17.86
N VAL A 179 -4.18 -10.39 18.20
CA VAL A 179 -4.71 -9.73 19.41
C VAL A 179 -5.74 -8.70 18.96
N HIS A 180 -6.98 -8.83 19.43
CA HIS A 180 -8.08 -7.95 19.02
C HIS A 180 -7.99 -6.59 19.73
N PHE A 181 -7.33 -5.61 19.09
CA PHE A 181 -7.44 -4.21 19.48
C PHE A 181 -8.59 -3.52 18.74
N ALA A 182 -9.27 -2.59 19.42
CA ALA A 182 -10.32 -1.78 18.80
C ALA A 182 -9.78 -0.75 17.80
N ALA A 183 -8.59 -0.22 18.07
CA ALA A 183 -7.89 0.76 17.24
C ALA A 183 -6.40 0.81 17.63
N PHE A 184 -5.60 1.52 16.83
CA PHE A 184 -4.28 1.95 17.26
C PHE A 184 -3.99 3.40 16.88
N VAL A 185 -3.09 4.02 17.65
CA VAL A 185 -2.59 5.37 17.41
C VAL A 185 -1.08 5.41 17.58
N THR A 186 -0.40 6.23 16.75
CA THR A 186 1.06 6.36 16.80
C THR A 186 1.51 7.81 16.75
N ASP A 187 2.67 8.09 17.39
CA ASP A 187 3.33 9.39 17.31
C ASP A 187 3.95 9.65 15.94
N LEU A 188 4.55 8.61 15.34
CA LEU A 188 5.20 8.64 14.04
C LEU A 188 4.41 7.85 13.00
N GLY A 189 4.83 7.95 11.75
CA GLY A 189 4.26 7.23 10.61
C GLY A 189 3.42 8.14 9.71
N GLY A 190 3.37 7.77 8.43
CA GLY A 190 2.63 8.50 7.41
C GLY A 190 1.57 7.62 6.72
N ALA A 191 0.72 8.25 5.92
CA ALA A 191 -0.36 7.56 5.19
C ALA A 191 0.14 6.46 4.22
N THR A 192 1.39 6.52 3.81
CA THR A 192 2.03 5.58 2.87
C THR A 192 2.94 4.55 3.56
N SER A 193 3.09 4.60 4.89
CA SER A 193 3.93 3.66 5.64
C SER A 193 3.39 2.22 5.56
N HIS A 194 4.26 1.23 5.72
CA HIS A 194 3.88 -0.18 5.75
C HIS A 194 2.84 -0.47 6.85
N THR A 195 2.95 0.21 7.99
CA THR A 195 1.98 0.13 9.09
C THR A 195 0.61 0.66 8.66
N ALA A 196 0.57 1.74 7.88
CA ALA A 196 -0.67 2.31 7.34
C ALA A 196 -1.36 1.37 6.35
N ILE A 197 -0.60 0.71 5.49
CA ILE A 197 -1.10 -0.29 4.53
C ILE A 197 -1.74 -1.46 5.29
N LEU A 198 -1.05 -2.00 6.29
CA LEU A 198 -1.55 -3.08 7.13
C LEU A 198 -2.81 -2.68 7.92
N ALA A 199 -2.85 -1.47 8.47
CA ALA A 199 -4.03 -0.95 9.17
C ALA A 199 -5.28 -0.94 8.28
N ARG A 200 -5.13 -0.46 7.04
CA ARG A 200 -6.22 -0.46 6.06
C ARG A 200 -6.66 -1.87 5.69
N SER A 201 -5.72 -2.80 5.50
CA SER A 201 -6.05 -4.20 5.18
C SER A 201 -6.80 -4.89 6.31
N MET A 202 -6.49 -4.54 7.57
CA MET A 202 -7.18 -5.05 8.76
C MET A 202 -8.52 -4.35 9.02
N GLY A 203 -8.81 -3.23 8.35
CA GLY A 203 -10.01 -2.42 8.61
C GLY A 203 -10.09 -1.84 10.03
N MET A 204 -8.96 -1.66 10.70
CA MET A 204 -8.86 -1.21 12.07
C MET A 204 -8.74 0.31 12.11
N PRO A 205 -9.64 1.05 12.80
CA PRO A 205 -9.54 2.50 12.96
C PRO A 205 -8.15 2.90 13.47
N SER A 206 -7.51 3.86 12.79
CA SER A 206 -6.14 4.23 13.14
C SER A 206 -5.81 5.67 12.80
N VAL A 207 -5.05 6.31 13.70
CA VAL A 207 -4.54 7.68 13.55
C VAL A 207 -3.04 7.67 13.81
N MET A 208 -2.28 8.23 12.88
CA MET A 208 -0.82 8.29 12.92
C MET A 208 -0.33 9.74 12.94
N ALA A 209 0.96 9.95 13.12
CA ALA A 209 1.59 11.27 13.17
C ALA A 209 0.99 12.22 14.23
N LEU A 210 0.72 11.70 15.43
CA LEU A 210 0.22 12.49 16.56
C LEU A 210 1.34 13.23 17.30
N HIS A 211 2.60 12.98 16.96
CA HIS A 211 3.85 13.60 17.45
C HIS A 211 4.17 13.39 18.93
N ASN A 212 3.21 13.40 19.84
CA ASN A 212 3.45 13.21 21.28
C ASN A 212 2.26 12.57 22.01
N ALA A 213 1.49 11.73 21.36
CA ALA A 213 0.34 11.05 21.97
C ALA A 213 0.76 10.24 23.19
N ARG A 214 1.88 9.53 23.07
CA ARG A 214 2.41 8.68 24.13
C ARG A 214 2.86 9.44 25.38
N GLY A 215 3.31 10.67 25.24
CA GLY A 215 3.65 11.56 26.39
C GLY A 215 2.44 12.14 27.09
N LEU A 216 1.31 12.21 26.38
CA LEU A 216 0.08 12.87 26.84
C LEU A 216 -1.01 11.87 27.29
N ILE A 217 -1.03 10.67 26.72
CA ILE A 217 -1.98 9.60 27.06
C ILE A 217 -1.36 8.71 28.15
N ARG A 218 -2.15 8.34 29.15
CA ARG A 218 -1.76 7.39 30.20
C ARG A 218 -2.39 6.04 29.94
N ASP A 219 -1.75 5.00 30.46
CA ASP A 219 -2.34 3.65 30.40
C ASP A 219 -3.71 3.65 31.09
N HIS A 220 -4.67 2.97 30.47
CA HIS A 220 -6.09 2.94 30.89
C HIS A 220 -6.88 4.27 30.75
N ASP A 221 -6.34 5.31 30.13
CA ASP A 221 -7.16 6.46 29.74
C ASP A 221 -8.26 6.03 28.76
N LEU A 222 -9.48 6.58 28.92
CA LEU A 222 -10.55 6.36 27.94
C LEU A 222 -10.28 7.19 26.70
N LEU A 223 -10.25 6.52 25.53
CA LEU A 223 -9.97 7.13 24.23
C LEU A 223 -11.14 6.98 23.28
N ILE A 224 -11.32 8.00 22.45
CA ILE A 224 -12.07 7.92 21.20
C ILE A 224 -11.07 8.08 20.06
N VAL A 225 -11.04 7.14 19.11
CA VAL A 225 -10.22 7.21 17.91
C VAL A 225 -11.14 7.32 16.70
N ASP A 226 -11.09 8.47 16.03
CA ASP A 226 -11.77 8.70 14.75
C ASP A 226 -10.75 8.63 13.63
N GLY A 227 -10.64 7.44 13.03
CA GLY A 227 -9.68 7.17 11.95
C GLY A 227 -10.04 7.83 10.62
N ARG A 228 -11.25 8.38 10.48
CA ARG A 228 -11.68 9.12 9.31
C ARG A 228 -11.21 10.57 9.38
N ASP A 229 -11.49 11.22 10.53
CA ASP A 229 -11.19 12.63 10.72
C ASP A 229 -9.76 12.85 11.29
N GLY A 230 -9.02 11.77 11.58
CA GLY A 230 -7.67 11.84 12.14
C GLY A 230 -7.63 12.42 13.56
N VAL A 231 -8.67 12.17 14.36
CA VAL A 231 -8.82 12.74 15.69
C VAL A 231 -8.77 11.67 16.77
N VAL A 232 -8.02 11.97 17.83
CA VAL A 232 -8.02 11.16 19.06
C VAL A 232 -8.44 12.04 20.23
N ILE A 233 -9.49 11.65 20.95
CA ILE A 233 -9.99 12.37 22.13
C ILE A 233 -9.64 11.56 23.36
N VAL A 234 -8.94 12.21 24.29
CA VAL A 234 -8.48 11.61 25.54
C VAL A 234 -9.39 12.04 26.70
N ASN A 235 -9.85 11.06 27.46
CA ASN A 235 -10.76 11.25 28.60
C ASN A 235 -11.95 12.16 28.24
N PRO A 236 -12.77 11.77 27.21
CA PRO A 236 -13.93 12.54 26.77
C PRO A 236 -14.92 12.75 27.91
N ASP A 237 -15.57 13.89 27.94
CA ASP A 237 -16.73 14.10 28.82
C ASP A 237 -17.95 13.28 28.34
N GLU A 238 -18.98 13.16 29.20
CA GLU A 238 -20.16 12.34 28.91
C GLU A 238 -20.88 12.77 27.62
N SER A 239 -20.90 14.08 27.33
CA SER A 239 -21.59 14.61 26.15
C SER A 239 -20.86 14.22 24.84
N VAL A 240 -19.56 14.38 24.82
CA VAL A 240 -18.70 13.97 23.70
C VAL A 240 -18.74 12.45 23.51
N LEU A 241 -18.68 11.70 24.61
CA LEU A 241 -18.76 10.23 24.55
C LEU A 241 -20.10 9.77 23.97
N ALA A 242 -21.21 10.38 24.38
CA ALA A 242 -22.55 10.08 23.88
C ALA A 242 -22.65 10.38 22.36
N GLU A 243 -22.13 11.53 21.93
CA GLU A 243 -22.10 11.91 20.52
C GLU A 243 -21.31 10.89 19.68
N TYR A 244 -20.08 10.53 20.11
CA TYR A 244 -19.26 9.58 19.37
C TYR A 244 -19.80 8.15 19.38
N ARG A 245 -20.49 7.72 20.43
CA ARG A 245 -21.26 6.47 20.43
C ARG A 245 -22.37 6.46 19.38
N LEU A 246 -23.06 7.58 19.21
CA LEU A 246 -24.07 7.72 18.15
C LEU A 246 -23.42 7.68 16.77
N ARG A 247 -22.31 8.40 16.56
CA ARG A 247 -21.53 8.36 15.30
C ARG A 247 -21.01 6.95 14.98
N GLN A 248 -20.49 6.24 15.98
CA GLN A 248 -20.01 4.86 15.84
C GLN A 248 -21.15 3.90 15.46
N ASN A 249 -22.30 4.00 16.12
CA ASN A 249 -23.47 3.20 15.80
C ASN A 249 -23.98 3.52 14.38
N GLN A 250 -24.05 4.80 14.01
CA GLN A 250 -24.45 5.21 12.68
C GLN A 250 -23.49 4.66 11.62
N TRP A 251 -22.18 4.77 11.86
CA TRP A 251 -21.16 4.22 10.96
C TRP A 251 -21.30 2.70 10.79
N ARG A 252 -21.56 1.96 11.88
CA ARG A 252 -21.80 0.51 11.84
C ARG A 252 -23.05 0.17 11.02
N ILE A 253 -24.16 0.90 11.25
CA ILE A 253 -25.39 0.71 10.49
C ILE A 253 -25.17 0.99 9.01
N ASP A 254 -24.43 2.04 8.67
CA ASP A 254 -24.17 2.42 7.28
C ASP A 254 -23.22 1.41 6.62
N THR A 255 -22.21 0.90 7.32
CA THR A 255 -21.34 -0.20 6.86
C THR A 255 -22.15 -1.48 6.61
N ASP A 256 -23.08 -1.83 7.50
CA ASP A 256 -23.92 -3.03 7.31
C ASP A 256 -24.94 -2.85 6.17
N LYS A 257 -25.45 -1.62 5.96
CA LYS A 257 -26.25 -1.31 4.75
C LYS A 257 -25.42 -1.49 3.49
N LEU A 258 -24.16 -1.02 3.49
CA LEU A 258 -23.26 -1.21 2.35
C LEU A 258 -23.02 -2.69 2.05
N LYS A 259 -22.80 -3.52 3.05
CA LYS A 259 -22.62 -4.98 2.86
C LYS A 259 -23.81 -5.64 2.14
N ARG A 260 -25.04 -5.15 2.38
CA ARG A 260 -26.25 -5.65 1.68
C ARG A 260 -26.24 -5.31 0.19
N LEU A 261 -25.49 -4.29 -0.24
CA LEU A 261 -25.39 -3.94 -1.65
C LEU A 261 -24.52 -4.94 -2.44
N LYS A 262 -23.75 -5.81 -1.79
CA LYS A 262 -22.83 -6.77 -2.42
C LYS A 262 -23.47 -7.51 -3.60
N THR A 263 -24.66 -8.05 -3.42
CA THR A 263 -25.36 -8.88 -4.39
C THR A 263 -26.25 -8.11 -5.37
N SER A 264 -26.46 -6.80 -5.15
CA SER A 264 -27.27 -5.98 -6.06
C SER A 264 -26.56 -5.78 -7.40
N LYS A 265 -27.33 -5.62 -8.49
CA LYS A 265 -26.75 -5.25 -9.79
C LYS A 265 -26.17 -3.84 -9.70
N SER A 266 -24.97 -3.64 -10.22
CA SER A 266 -24.33 -2.33 -10.31
C SER A 266 -24.88 -1.62 -11.55
N ALA A 267 -25.94 -0.83 -11.38
CA ALA A 267 -26.53 -0.03 -12.44
C ALA A 267 -27.05 1.29 -11.86
N THR A 268 -27.06 2.32 -12.68
CA THR A 268 -27.66 3.62 -12.34
C THR A 268 -29.19 3.55 -12.28
N LEU A 269 -29.86 4.59 -11.77
CA LEU A 269 -31.32 4.65 -11.71
C LEU A 269 -32.01 4.56 -13.07
N ASP A 270 -31.35 5.05 -14.12
CA ASP A 270 -31.79 4.95 -15.53
C ASP A 270 -31.39 3.60 -16.19
N GLY A 271 -30.94 2.64 -15.39
CA GLY A 271 -30.69 1.26 -15.83
C GLY A 271 -29.35 1.03 -16.55
N THR A 272 -28.48 2.04 -16.65
CA THR A 272 -27.18 1.87 -17.30
C THR A 272 -26.26 0.99 -16.43
N PRO A 273 -25.74 -0.13 -16.96
CA PRO A 273 -24.85 -1.01 -16.23
C PRO A 273 -23.49 -0.33 -16.00
N ILE A 274 -22.96 -0.47 -14.80
CA ILE A 274 -21.64 0.03 -14.41
C ILE A 274 -20.82 -1.14 -13.90
N GLU A 275 -19.60 -1.31 -14.43
CA GLU A 275 -18.67 -2.33 -13.98
C GLU A 275 -17.84 -1.80 -12.80
N LEU A 276 -17.85 -2.56 -11.70
CA LEU A 276 -17.07 -2.26 -10.51
C LEU A 276 -16.07 -3.39 -10.30
N MET A 277 -14.81 -3.07 -10.58
CA MET A 277 -13.67 -3.97 -10.54
C MET A 277 -12.80 -3.67 -9.32
N ALA A 278 -11.99 -4.64 -8.93
CA ALA A 278 -11.03 -4.46 -7.84
C ALA A 278 -9.61 -4.22 -8.37
N ASN A 279 -8.82 -3.47 -7.61
CA ASN A 279 -7.36 -3.43 -7.71
C ASN A 279 -6.78 -4.37 -6.67
N ILE A 280 -5.74 -5.12 -7.04
CA ILE A 280 -4.99 -6.00 -6.13
C ILE A 280 -3.48 -5.84 -6.34
N GLU A 281 -2.74 -6.21 -5.31
CA GLU A 281 -1.28 -6.23 -5.27
C GLU A 281 -0.78 -7.66 -5.05
N LEU A 282 -1.49 -8.44 -4.24
CA LEU A 282 -1.13 -9.79 -3.84
C LEU A 282 -2.30 -10.77 -4.04
N LEU A 283 -1.98 -12.06 -4.05
CA LEU A 283 -2.97 -13.13 -4.08
C LEU A 283 -3.93 -13.08 -2.89
N ASP A 284 -3.44 -12.65 -1.75
CA ASP A 284 -4.21 -12.55 -0.48
C ASP A 284 -5.35 -11.54 -0.53
N ASP A 285 -5.29 -10.59 -1.46
CA ASP A 285 -6.37 -9.62 -1.68
C ASP A 285 -7.65 -10.26 -2.25
N ILE A 286 -7.57 -11.49 -2.75
CA ILE A 286 -8.69 -12.20 -3.40
C ILE A 286 -9.90 -12.35 -2.47
N ASP A 287 -9.67 -12.62 -1.18
CA ASP A 287 -10.77 -12.75 -0.23
C ASP A 287 -11.50 -11.42 -0.04
N ALA A 288 -10.76 -10.31 0.02
CA ALA A 288 -11.34 -8.97 0.07
C ALA A 288 -12.11 -8.62 -1.23
N VAL A 289 -11.58 -9.01 -2.39
CA VAL A 289 -12.25 -8.87 -3.70
C VAL A 289 -13.60 -9.60 -3.72
N LYS A 290 -13.62 -10.86 -3.24
CA LYS A 290 -14.83 -11.67 -3.13
C LYS A 290 -15.80 -11.10 -2.10
N ALA A 291 -15.29 -10.63 -0.96
CA ALA A 291 -16.08 -10.00 0.09
C ALA A 291 -16.75 -8.71 -0.38
N ALA A 292 -16.06 -7.88 -1.15
CA ALA A 292 -16.61 -6.65 -1.74
C ALA A 292 -17.60 -6.90 -2.89
N GLY A 293 -17.64 -8.11 -3.47
CA GLY A 293 -18.49 -8.45 -4.59
C GLY A 293 -18.06 -7.82 -5.91
N ALA A 294 -16.75 -7.68 -6.12
CA ALA A 294 -16.18 -7.17 -7.36
C ALA A 294 -16.54 -8.05 -8.57
N GLN A 295 -16.71 -7.42 -9.73
CA GLN A 295 -17.04 -8.09 -10.98
C GLN A 295 -15.82 -8.67 -11.70
N GLY A 296 -14.63 -8.44 -11.16
CA GLY A 296 -13.35 -8.93 -11.62
C GLY A 296 -12.21 -8.08 -11.05
N ILE A 297 -10.99 -8.30 -11.55
CA ILE A 297 -9.82 -7.49 -11.25
C ILE A 297 -9.53 -6.60 -12.46
N GLY A 298 -9.65 -5.27 -12.26
CA GLY A 298 -9.36 -4.29 -13.30
C GLY A 298 -7.89 -3.84 -13.29
N LEU A 299 -7.18 -4.10 -12.19
CA LEU A 299 -5.75 -3.85 -12.07
C LEU A 299 -5.11 -4.84 -11.09
N PHE A 300 -4.29 -5.75 -11.61
CA PHE A 300 -3.33 -6.49 -10.80
C PHE A 300 -1.95 -5.87 -10.98
N ARG A 301 -1.40 -5.29 -9.92
CA ARG A 301 -0.08 -4.66 -9.89
C ARG A 301 1.01 -5.72 -9.77
N SER A 302 1.52 -6.18 -10.92
CA SER A 302 2.49 -7.28 -10.97
C SER A 302 3.87 -6.93 -10.39
N GLU A 303 4.19 -5.66 -10.21
CA GLU A 303 5.46 -5.19 -9.67
C GLU A 303 5.77 -5.71 -8.27
N PHE A 304 4.77 -6.04 -7.47
CA PHE A 304 4.97 -6.62 -6.15
C PHE A 304 5.68 -7.98 -6.17
N LEU A 305 5.62 -8.71 -7.29
CA LEU A 305 6.39 -9.95 -7.48
C LEU A 305 7.90 -9.71 -7.65
N PHE A 306 8.30 -8.48 -7.97
CA PHE A 306 9.67 -8.07 -8.25
C PHE A 306 10.32 -7.32 -7.09
N LEU A 307 9.52 -6.88 -6.11
CA LEU A 307 10.00 -6.14 -4.95
C LEU A 307 10.54 -7.06 -3.86
N ASN A 308 11.42 -6.53 -3.03
CA ASN A 308 11.97 -7.17 -1.82
C ASN A 308 12.68 -8.52 -2.08
N ARG A 309 13.33 -8.66 -3.23
CA ARG A 309 14.12 -9.84 -3.59
C ARG A 309 15.43 -9.44 -4.28
N SER A 310 16.44 -10.30 -4.16
CA SER A 310 17.78 -10.07 -4.73
C SER A 310 17.90 -10.55 -6.18
N ASP A 311 16.94 -11.32 -6.68
CA ASP A 311 16.90 -11.94 -8.00
C ASP A 311 15.61 -11.57 -8.76
N LEU A 312 15.55 -11.85 -10.04
CA LEU A 312 14.35 -11.69 -10.84
C LEU A 312 13.40 -12.87 -10.65
N PRO A 313 12.06 -12.64 -10.54
CA PRO A 313 11.12 -13.75 -10.53
C PRO A 313 11.19 -14.52 -11.86
N THR A 314 11.30 -15.84 -11.76
CA THR A 314 11.32 -16.74 -12.92
C THR A 314 9.97 -16.71 -13.65
N GLU A 315 9.93 -17.25 -14.88
CA GLU A 315 8.67 -17.42 -15.63
C GLU A 315 7.65 -18.26 -14.83
N ASP A 316 8.11 -19.32 -14.17
CA ASP A 316 7.24 -20.23 -13.43
C ASP A 316 6.69 -19.61 -12.15
N GLU A 317 7.48 -18.85 -11.39
CA GLU A 317 7.01 -18.12 -10.23
C GLU A 317 5.92 -17.10 -10.59
N GLN A 318 6.15 -16.33 -11.65
CA GLN A 318 5.16 -15.37 -12.15
C GLN A 318 3.91 -16.10 -12.67
N TYR A 319 4.08 -17.16 -13.43
CA TYR A 319 2.98 -17.96 -13.97
C TYR A 319 2.10 -18.54 -12.86
N GLU A 320 2.68 -19.16 -11.83
CA GLU A 320 1.87 -19.73 -10.73
C GLU A 320 1.10 -18.65 -9.98
N SER A 321 1.68 -17.47 -9.77
CA SER A 321 0.98 -16.34 -9.15
C SER A 321 -0.20 -15.86 -10.00
N TYR A 322 0.00 -15.61 -11.30
CA TYR A 322 -1.06 -15.14 -12.20
C TYR A 322 -2.15 -16.18 -12.40
N LYS A 323 -1.79 -17.46 -12.51
CA LYS A 323 -2.70 -18.59 -12.61
C LYS A 323 -3.58 -18.70 -11.37
N ALA A 324 -2.98 -18.64 -10.17
CA ALA A 324 -3.72 -18.72 -8.91
C ALA A 324 -4.80 -17.63 -8.81
N VAL A 325 -4.47 -16.40 -9.22
CA VAL A 325 -5.44 -15.29 -9.29
C VAL A 325 -6.53 -15.58 -10.32
N ALA A 326 -6.17 -16.04 -11.51
CA ALA A 326 -7.13 -16.32 -12.60
C ALA A 326 -8.13 -17.42 -12.20
N GLU A 327 -7.65 -18.51 -11.59
CA GLU A 327 -8.47 -19.63 -11.10
C GLU A 327 -9.38 -19.20 -9.95
N ALA A 328 -8.88 -18.38 -9.02
CA ALA A 328 -9.63 -17.93 -7.84
C ALA A 328 -10.83 -17.03 -8.19
N LEU A 329 -10.86 -16.43 -9.39
CA LEU A 329 -11.91 -15.50 -9.84
C LEU A 329 -13.10 -16.16 -10.57
N ASP A 330 -13.13 -17.49 -10.74
CA ASP A 330 -14.24 -18.25 -11.31
C ASP A 330 -14.75 -17.67 -12.66
N GLY A 331 -13.83 -17.42 -13.60
CA GLY A 331 -14.13 -16.91 -14.94
C GLY A 331 -14.43 -15.41 -15.02
N LYS A 332 -14.34 -14.66 -13.93
CA LYS A 332 -14.34 -13.19 -13.97
C LYS A 332 -13.01 -12.67 -14.56
N PRO A 333 -13.02 -11.51 -15.23
CA PRO A 333 -11.82 -10.99 -15.87
C PRO A 333 -10.74 -10.56 -14.85
N VAL A 334 -9.49 -10.81 -15.20
CA VAL A 334 -8.29 -10.38 -14.47
C VAL A 334 -7.39 -9.59 -15.41
N THR A 335 -7.22 -8.30 -15.14
CA THR A 335 -6.33 -7.43 -15.91
C THR A 335 -4.98 -7.33 -15.21
N ILE A 336 -3.95 -7.93 -15.81
CA ILE A 336 -2.58 -7.94 -15.27
C ILE A 336 -1.81 -6.81 -15.93
N ARG A 337 -1.34 -5.86 -15.13
CA ARG A 337 -0.43 -4.81 -15.59
C ARG A 337 0.97 -5.38 -15.70
N THR A 338 1.63 -5.17 -16.86
CA THR A 338 3.05 -5.48 -16.97
C THR A 338 3.86 -4.58 -16.07
N LEU A 339 5.11 -4.95 -15.81
CA LEU A 339 5.99 -4.33 -14.85
C LEU A 339 5.96 -2.80 -14.93
N ASP A 340 5.65 -2.16 -13.80
CA ASP A 340 5.67 -0.71 -13.63
C ASP A 340 6.62 -0.32 -12.48
N LEU A 341 7.89 -0.65 -12.66
CA LEU A 341 8.98 -0.22 -11.79
C LEU A 341 9.85 0.78 -12.55
N GLY A 342 10.42 1.72 -11.82
CA GLY A 342 11.43 2.64 -12.28
C GLY A 342 12.78 2.35 -11.64
N ALA A 343 13.79 3.09 -12.05
CA ALA A 343 15.12 3.04 -11.48
C ALA A 343 15.19 3.62 -10.04
N ASP A 344 14.10 4.19 -9.54
CA ASP A 344 13.88 4.68 -8.17
C ASP A 344 13.75 3.55 -7.13
N LYS A 345 13.33 2.37 -7.57
CA LYS A 345 13.29 1.19 -6.72
C LYS A 345 14.44 0.29 -7.14
N GLN A 346 15.38 0.06 -6.23
CA GLN A 346 16.57 -0.79 -6.47
C GLN A 346 16.16 -2.14 -7.04
N ALA A 347 16.15 -2.19 -8.35
CA ALA A 347 15.95 -3.45 -9.05
C ALA A 347 17.32 -4.13 -9.19
N PRO A 348 17.40 -5.47 -9.15
CA PRO A 348 18.65 -6.25 -9.20
C PRO A 348 19.48 -6.04 -10.48
N TRP A 349 19.05 -5.21 -11.42
CA TRP A 349 19.65 -5.03 -12.74
C TRP A 349 20.73 -3.94 -12.86
N GLY A 350 21.13 -3.30 -11.75
CA GLY A 350 22.36 -2.48 -11.73
C GLY A 350 22.30 -1.16 -12.53
N HIS A 351 21.10 -0.67 -12.87
CA HIS A 351 20.99 0.66 -13.46
C HIS A 351 21.20 1.75 -12.39
N THR A 352 21.99 2.75 -12.72
CA THR A 352 22.17 3.93 -11.88
C THR A 352 20.82 4.64 -11.69
N VAL A 353 20.54 5.03 -10.44
CA VAL A 353 19.35 5.84 -10.13
C VAL A 353 19.40 7.12 -10.96
N ALA A 354 18.35 7.37 -11.75
CA ALA A 354 18.25 8.60 -12.54
C ALA A 354 17.90 9.77 -11.62
N ASP A 355 18.36 10.98 -11.95
CA ASP A 355 18.02 12.21 -11.20
C ASP A 355 16.50 12.45 -11.10
N ASN A 356 15.75 11.97 -12.11
CA ASN A 356 14.28 12.05 -12.16
C ASN A 356 13.68 10.67 -12.50
N PRO A 357 13.56 9.75 -11.56
CA PRO A 357 13.12 8.37 -11.82
C PRO A 357 11.75 8.28 -12.49
N ALA A 358 10.82 9.15 -12.09
CA ALA A 358 9.47 9.19 -12.65
C ALA A 358 9.43 9.52 -14.16
N LEU A 359 10.44 10.23 -14.68
CA LEU A 359 10.57 10.61 -16.09
C LEU A 359 11.56 9.74 -16.87
N GLY A 360 12.25 8.85 -16.20
CA GLY A 360 13.36 8.06 -16.73
C GLY A 360 12.96 6.72 -17.34
N LEU A 361 13.86 5.76 -17.17
CA LEU A 361 13.72 4.38 -17.63
C LEU A 361 12.84 3.59 -16.65
N ARG A 362 11.53 3.55 -16.91
CA ARG A 362 10.55 2.82 -16.11
C ARG A 362 9.50 2.14 -16.99
N ALA A 363 8.76 1.21 -16.40
CA ALA A 363 7.59 0.59 -17.00
C ALA A 363 7.88 0.04 -18.42
N ILE A 364 7.05 0.38 -19.40
CA ILE A 364 7.24 -0.12 -20.78
C ILE A 364 8.60 0.28 -21.38
N ARG A 365 9.15 1.43 -21.01
CA ARG A 365 10.47 1.86 -21.50
C ARG A 365 11.56 0.89 -21.03
N LEU A 366 11.51 0.51 -19.75
CA LEU A 366 12.41 -0.51 -19.18
C LEU A 366 12.18 -1.87 -19.82
N CYS A 367 10.92 -2.29 -19.97
CA CYS A 367 10.57 -3.55 -20.59
C CYS A 367 11.08 -3.67 -22.04
N LEU A 368 11.05 -2.58 -22.80
CA LEU A 368 11.58 -2.56 -24.17
C LEU A 368 13.12 -2.52 -24.22
N ALA A 369 13.75 -1.89 -23.23
CA ALA A 369 15.21 -1.86 -23.09
C ALA A 369 15.77 -3.21 -22.61
N GLU A 370 15.01 -3.98 -21.81
CA GLU A 370 15.34 -5.29 -21.26
C GLU A 370 14.43 -6.39 -21.82
N PRO A 371 14.60 -6.79 -23.10
CA PRO A 371 13.69 -7.73 -23.78
C PRO A 371 13.59 -9.10 -23.11
N GLY A 372 14.63 -9.55 -22.41
CA GLY A 372 14.65 -10.82 -21.67
C GLY A 372 13.66 -10.81 -20.51
N LEU A 373 13.69 -9.75 -19.70
CA LEU A 373 12.77 -9.51 -18.61
C LEU A 373 11.32 -9.47 -19.10
N PHE A 374 11.07 -8.66 -20.11
CA PHE A 374 9.73 -8.47 -20.66
C PHE A 374 9.16 -9.77 -21.25
N ARG A 375 9.99 -10.52 -22.01
CA ARG A 375 9.60 -11.82 -22.57
C ARG A 375 9.20 -12.81 -21.46
N THR A 376 9.98 -12.91 -20.37
CA THR A 376 9.68 -13.78 -19.22
C THR A 376 8.29 -13.45 -18.65
N GLN A 377 7.99 -12.18 -18.41
CA GLN A 377 6.69 -11.76 -17.90
C GLN A 377 5.55 -12.01 -18.90
N LEU A 378 5.72 -11.66 -20.16
CA LEU A 378 4.69 -11.86 -21.18
C LEU A 378 4.34 -13.35 -21.33
N ARG A 379 5.34 -14.23 -21.34
CA ARG A 379 5.13 -15.68 -21.39
C ARG A 379 4.33 -16.17 -20.18
N ALA A 380 4.70 -15.71 -18.97
CA ALA A 380 4.00 -16.07 -17.74
C ALA A 380 2.52 -15.64 -17.77
N ILE A 381 2.22 -14.41 -18.20
CA ILE A 381 0.84 -13.90 -18.32
C ILE A 381 0.06 -14.70 -19.39
N LEU A 382 0.67 -14.95 -20.56
CA LEU A 382 0.06 -15.75 -21.62
C LEU A 382 -0.26 -17.16 -21.14
N ARG A 383 0.66 -17.85 -20.46
CA ARG A 383 0.42 -19.19 -19.88
C ARG A 383 -0.75 -19.18 -18.90
N ALA A 384 -0.80 -18.15 -18.03
CA ALA A 384 -1.90 -18.00 -17.06
C ALA A 384 -3.26 -17.84 -17.74
N SER A 385 -3.33 -17.28 -18.95
CA SER A 385 -4.59 -17.10 -19.70
C SER A 385 -5.28 -18.43 -20.10
N ALA A 386 -4.57 -19.56 -20.04
CA ALA A 386 -5.19 -20.87 -20.22
C ALA A 386 -6.11 -21.28 -19.05
N HIS A 387 -6.04 -20.57 -17.91
CA HIS A 387 -6.73 -20.90 -16.66
C HIS A 387 -7.87 -19.93 -16.29
N GLY A 388 -8.06 -18.85 -17.06
CA GLY A 388 -9.12 -17.87 -16.80
C GLY A 388 -9.11 -16.72 -17.79
N ARG A 389 -10.00 -15.75 -17.57
CA ARG A 389 -10.14 -14.58 -18.47
C ARG A 389 -9.08 -13.53 -18.14
N VAL A 390 -7.86 -13.76 -18.58
CA VAL A 390 -6.74 -12.84 -18.37
C VAL A 390 -6.71 -11.76 -19.47
N ARG A 391 -6.27 -10.55 -19.11
CA ARG A 391 -6.02 -9.41 -20.00
C ARG A 391 -4.66 -8.82 -19.67
N ILE A 392 -3.92 -8.35 -20.66
CA ILE A 392 -2.67 -7.59 -20.48
C ILE A 392 -2.99 -6.10 -20.45
N LEU A 393 -2.38 -5.35 -19.53
CA LEU A 393 -2.43 -3.89 -19.47
C LEU A 393 -1.01 -3.34 -19.50
N ILE A 394 -0.70 -2.50 -20.50
CA ILE A 394 0.63 -1.92 -20.71
C ILE A 394 0.69 -0.54 -20.07
N PRO A 395 1.56 -0.31 -19.04
CA PRO A 395 1.71 0.98 -18.38
C PRO A 395 2.57 1.95 -19.19
N MET A 396 2.47 3.24 -18.89
CA MET A 396 3.37 4.33 -19.33
C MET A 396 3.50 4.48 -20.85
N LEU A 397 2.49 4.04 -21.62
CA LEU A 397 2.47 4.29 -23.06
C LEU A 397 2.44 5.81 -23.33
N ALA A 398 3.32 6.30 -24.18
CA ALA A 398 3.39 7.69 -24.56
C ALA A 398 3.45 7.88 -26.09
N SER A 399 3.89 6.87 -26.83
CA SER A 399 4.09 6.95 -28.27
C SER A 399 3.58 5.71 -29.03
N PHE A 400 3.34 5.93 -30.34
CA PHE A 400 2.99 4.84 -31.25
C PHE A 400 4.09 3.80 -31.40
N MET A 401 5.34 4.25 -31.35
CA MET A 401 6.48 3.32 -31.52
C MET A 401 6.59 2.36 -30.35
N GLU A 402 6.37 2.84 -29.11
CA GLU A 402 6.33 2.00 -27.92
C GLU A 402 5.22 0.95 -28.05
N LEU A 403 4.02 1.35 -28.45
CA LEU A 403 2.91 0.42 -28.66
C LEU A 403 3.25 -0.65 -29.70
N ARG A 404 3.74 -0.23 -30.88
CA ARG A 404 4.09 -1.18 -31.96
C ARG A 404 5.14 -2.19 -31.53
N GLN A 405 6.19 -1.72 -30.87
CA GLN A 405 7.23 -2.62 -30.35
C GLN A 405 6.67 -3.57 -29.29
N THR A 406 5.78 -3.09 -28.41
CA THR A 406 5.13 -3.91 -27.39
C THR A 406 4.28 -5.01 -28.01
N LEU A 407 3.45 -4.71 -28.99
CA LEU A 407 2.62 -5.70 -29.69
C LEU A 407 3.50 -6.75 -30.39
N GLN A 408 4.60 -6.33 -31.02
CA GLN A 408 5.58 -7.24 -31.58
C GLN A 408 6.16 -8.19 -30.53
N ARG A 409 6.54 -7.70 -29.32
CA ARG A 409 7.05 -8.54 -28.24
C ARG A 409 6.01 -9.54 -27.73
N ILE A 410 4.73 -9.15 -27.69
CA ILE A 410 3.63 -10.07 -27.35
C ILE A 410 3.52 -11.19 -28.39
N ASP A 411 3.59 -10.87 -29.69
CA ASP A 411 3.53 -11.86 -30.76
C ASP A 411 4.75 -12.80 -30.72
N GLU A 412 5.95 -12.28 -30.48
CA GLU A 412 7.16 -13.08 -30.29
C GLU A 412 7.03 -14.04 -29.10
N ALA A 413 6.39 -13.61 -28.00
CA ALA A 413 6.12 -14.46 -26.85
C ALA A 413 5.10 -15.55 -27.16
N LYS A 414 4.02 -15.23 -27.89
CA LYS A 414 3.03 -16.22 -28.39
C LYS A 414 3.71 -17.27 -29.27
N ASP A 415 4.53 -16.86 -30.23
CA ASP A 415 5.27 -17.77 -31.11
C ASP A 415 6.24 -18.67 -30.34
N SER A 416 6.86 -18.15 -29.29
CA SER A 416 7.70 -18.96 -28.42
C SER A 416 6.90 -20.05 -27.70
N LEU A 417 5.74 -19.69 -27.11
CA LEU A 417 4.87 -20.65 -26.43
C LEU A 417 4.33 -21.72 -27.37
N ARG A 418 3.95 -21.36 -28.62
CA ARG A 418 3.52 -22.31 -29.66
C ARG A 418 4.63 -23.32 -29.95
N ARG A 419 5.89 -22.87 -30.11
CA ARG A 419 7.04 -23.75 -30.34
C ARG A 419 7.29 -24.70 -29.16
N ASP A 420 7.07 -24.22 -27.95
CA ASP A 420 7.24 -25.01 -26.72
C ASP A 420 6.03 -25.92 -26.44
N GLY A 421 4.95 -25.85 -27.25
CA GLY A 421 3.73 -26.65 -27.07
C GLY A 421 2.90 -26.26 -25.84
N LEU A 422 3.10 -25.05 -25.30
CA LEU A 422 2.42 -24.56 -24.10
C LEU A 422 1.09 -23.88 -24.47
N LYS A 423 0.05 -24.14 -23.69
CA LYS A 423 -1.30 -23.60 -23.91
C LYS A 423 -1.42 -22.18 -23.42
N PHE A 424 -2.14 -21.36 -24.17
CA PHE A 424 -2.53 -19.99 -23.79
C PHE A 424 -3.76 -19.56 -24.61
N ASP A 425 -4.41 -18.45 -24.23
CA ASP A 425 -5.49 -17.84 -25.01
C ASP A 425 -4.91 -17.02 -26.16
N GLU A 426 -5.13 -17.49 -27.40
CA GLU A 426 -4.68 -16.79 -28.62
C GLU A 426 -5.33 -15.40 -28.78
N GLY A 427 -6.55 -15.25 -28.31
CA GLY A 427 -7.33 -14.03 -28.36
C GLY A 427 -7.21 -13.15 -27.10
N LEU A 428 -6.18 -13.36 -26.28
CA LEU A 428 -5.98 -12.61 -25.04
C LEU A 428 -6.01 -11.09 -25.29
N PRO A 429 -6.94 -10.33 -24.63
CA PRO A 429 -7.07 -8.89 -24.87
C PRO A 429 -5.88 -8.10 -24.34
N VAL A 430 -5.44 -7.13 -25.14
CA VAL A 430 -4.34 -6.21 -24.79
C VAL A 430 -4.90 -4.79 -24.67
N GLY A 431 -4.65 -4.14 -23.52
CA GLY A 431 -5.02 -2.76 -23.26
C GLY A 431 -3.84 -1.87 -22.95
N GLY A 432 -4.05 -0.57 -23.05
CA GLY A 432 -3.06 0.45 -22.71
C GLY A 432 -3.49 1.31 -21.54
N MET A 433 -2.55 1.58 -20.64
CA MET A 433 -2.77 2.55 -19.57
C MET A 433 -2.53 3.96 -20.09
N ILE A 434 -3.54 4.80 -19.92
CA ILE A 434 -3.51 6.21 -20.29
C ILE A 434 -3.24 7.01 -19.03
N GLU A 435 -1.96 7.29 -18.81
CA GLU A 435 -1.48 7.96 -17.60
C GLU A 435 -0.42 9.03 -17.89
N VAL A 436 -0.02 9.14 -19.16
CA VAL A 436 0.82 10.22 -19.67
C VAL A 436 -0.06 11.18 -20.49
N PRO A 437 0.02 12.51 -20.30
CA PRO A 437 -0.79 13.46 -21.06
C PRO A 437 -0.69 13.29 -22.58
N ALA A 438 0.48 12.93 -23.10
CA ALA A 438 0.67 12.63 -24.52
C ALA A 438 -0.21 11.45 -24.99
N ALA A 439 -0.33 10.39 -24.17
CA ALA A 439 -1.21 9.28 -24.48
C ALA A 439 -2.69 9.68 -24.43
N ALA A 440 -3.09 10.49 -23.43
CA ALA A 440 -4.46 10.98 -23.33
C ALA A 440 -4.86 11.81 -24.56
N LEU A 441 -4.00 12.71 -25.01
CA LEU A 441 -4.21 13.51 -26.23
C LEU A 441 -4.22 12.66 -27.50
N SER A 442 -3.57 11.51 -27.49
CA SER A 442 -3.51 10.55 -28.60
C SER A 442 -4.43 9.34 -28.41
N ALA A 443 -5.36 9.37 -27.45
CA ALA A 443 -6.16 8.22 -27.02
C ALA A 443 -6.98 7.59 -28.16
N GLY A 444 -7.41 8.37 -29.15
CA GLY A 444 -8.10 7.83 -30.33
C GLY A 444 -7.25 6.83 -31.10
N PHE A 445 -5.97 7.14 -31.25
CA PHE A 445 -5.01 6.28 -31.92
C PHE A 445 -4.78 4.96 -31.13
N PHE A 446 -4.60 5.05 -29.80
CA PHE A 446 -4.44 3.86 -28.96
C PHE A 446 -5.70 3.00 -28.96
N ALA A 447 -6.89 3.61 -28.93
CA ALA A 447 -8.16 2.91 -28.96
C ALA A 447 -8.40 2.13 -30.26
N GLU A 448 -7.85 2.58 -31.41
CA GLU A 448 -7.94 1.84 -32.67
C GLU A 448 -7.08 0.57 -32.69
N GLN A 449 -5.98 0.54 -31.96
CA GLN A 449 -5.00 -0.54 -31.96
C GLN A 449 -5.16 -1.53 -30.80
N LEU A 450 -5.82 -1.13 -29.73
CA LEU A 450 -5.96 -1.88 -28.50
C LEU A 450 -7.39 -2.35 -28.26
N ASP A 451 -7.57 -3.36 -27.41
CA ASP A 451 -8.88 -3.93 -27.10
C ASP A 451 -9.62 -3.10 -26.04
N PHE A 452 -8.89 -2.42 -25.16
CA PHE A 452 -9.43 -1.56 -24.11
C PHE A 452 -8.40 -0.52 -23.67
N LEU A 453 -8.87 0.50 -22.96
CA LEU A 453 -8.00 1.49 -22.29
C LEU A 453 -8.29 1.52 -20.78
N SER A 454 -7.29 1.88 -19.99
CA SER A 454 -7.45 2.12 -18.55
C SER A 454 -6.74 3.40 -18.17
N ILE A 455 -7.45 4.34 -17.52
CA ILE A 455 -6.88 5.62 -17.12
C ILE A 455 -6.23 5.48 -15.74
N GLY A 456 -4.91 5.64 -15.68
CA GLY A 456 -4.12 5.71 -14.44
C GLY A 456 -4.10 7.13 -13.90
N THR A 457 -5.12 7.52 -13.13
CA THR A 457 -5.31 8.94 -12.72
C THR A 457 -4.18 9.46 -11.85
N ASN A 458 -3.52 8.63 -11.05
CA ASN A 458 -2.46 9.05 -10.15
C ASN A 458 -1.28 9.65 -10.94
N ASP A 459 -0.76 8.89 -11.90
CA ASP A 459 0.34 9.31 -12.75
C ASP A 459 -0.12 10.36 -13.77
N LEU A 460 -1.37 10.27 -14.27
CA LEU A 460 -1.92 11.31 -15.15
C LEU A 460 -1.94 12.69 -14.48
N ILE A 461 -2.34 12.76 -13.19
CA ILE A 461 -2.31 14.00 -12.42
C ILE A 461 -0.86 14.47 -12.23
N GLN A 462 0.02 13.59 -11.76
CA GLN A 462 1.44 13.86 -11.54
C GLN A 462 2.10 14.47 -12.78
N TYR A 463 1.95 13.85 -13.93
CA TYR A 463 2.57 14.33 -15.18
C TYR A 463 1.87 15.54 -15.78
N THR A 464 0.55 15.69 -15.59
CA THR A 464 -0.19 16.87 -16.06
C THR A 464 0.19 18.13 -15.29
N LEU A 465 0.38 18.02 -13.98
CA LEU A 465 0.69 19.12 -13.10
C LEU A 465 2.20 19.29 -12.86
N ALA A 466 3.03 18.36 -13.38
CA ALA A 466 4.49 18.34 -13.21
C ALA A 466 4.91 18.36 -11.73
N ILE A 467 4.26 17.54 -10.93
CA ILE A 467 4.53 17.40 -9.48
C ILE A 467 4.97 15.97 -9.16
N ASP A 468 5.80 15.81 -8.16
CA ASP A 468 6.06 14.51 -7.54
C ASP A 468 5.15 14.34 -6.32
N ARG A 469 4.20 13.40 -6.39
CA ARG A 469 3.28 13.13 -5.28
C ARG A 469 3.94 12.53 -4.04
N ALA A 470 5.18 12.04 -4.17
CA ALA A 470 5.96 11.49 -3.07
C ALA A 470 6.82 12.57 -2.38
N ASP A 471 6.95 13.76 -2.96
CA ASP A 471 7.65 14.89 -2.37
C ASP A 471 6.67 15.74 -1.53
N ASP A 472 6.82 15.68 -0.21
CA ASP A 472 5.95 16.39 0.74
C ASP A 472 5.89 17.90 0.50
N SER A 473 6.94 18.49 -0.10
CA SER A 473 7.01 19.92 -0.38
C SER A 473 6.01 20.37 -1.47
N VAL A 474 5.66 19.48 -2.40
CA VAL A 474 4.76 19.76 -3.54
C VAL A 474 3.52 18.85 -3.58
N ALA A 475 3.43 17.83 -2.75
CA ALA A 475 2.30 16.89 -2.71
C ALA A 475 0.94 17.60 -2.50
N HIS A 476 0.94 18.75 -1.81
CA HIS A 476 -0.24 19.59 -1.61
C HIS A 476 -0.81 20.20 -2.91
N LEU A 477 -0.04 20.20 -4.01
CA LEU A 477 -0.48 20.66 -5.33
C LEU A 477 -1.21 19.57 -6.13
N TYR A 478 -1.29 18.34 -5.59
CA TYR A 478 -2.01 17.24 -6.22
C TYR A 478 -3.51 17.52 -6.22
N ASP A 479 -4.05 17.86 -7.40
CA ASP A 479 -5.46 18.23 -7.56
C ASP A 479 -6.17 17.35 -8.59
N PRO A 480 -6.99 16.37 -8.16
CA PRO A 480 -7.78 15.53 -9.05
C PRO A 480 -8.91 16.28 -9.76
N LEU A 481 -9.30 17.47 -9.29
CA LEU A 481 -10.33 18.31 -9.88
C LEU A 481 -9.76 19.34 -10.86
N HIS A 482 -8.44 19.37 -11.06
CA HIS A 482 -7.82 20.31 -11.96
C HIS A 482 -8.43 20.22 -13.38
N PRO A 483 -8.84 21.34 -14.02
CA PRO A 483 -9.53 21.31 -15.31
C PRO A 483 -8.77 20.57 -16.41
N ALA A 484 -7.43 20.68 -16.45
CA ALA A 484 -6.62 19.97 -17.43
C ALA A 484 -6.74 18.44 -17.27
N VAL A 485 -6.71 17.95 -16.03
CA VAL A 485 -6.84 16.52 -15.71
C VAL A 485 -8.22 16.00 -16.13
N LEU A 486 -9.28 16.68 -15.71
CA LEU A 486 -10.66 16.31 -16.06
C LEU A 486 -10.92 16.32 -17.56
N ASN A 487 -10.32 17.29 -18.29
CA ASN A 487 -10.41 17.32 -19.75
C ASN A 487 -9.68 16.16 -20.41
N LEU A 488 -8.48 15.77 -19.93
CA LEU A 488 -7.76 14.59 -20.44
C LEU A 488 -8.54 13.29 -20.20
N ILE A 489 -9.14 13.14 -19.02
CA ILE A 489 -10.02 12.00 -18.71
C ILE A 489 -11.21 11.97 -19.68
N GLN A 490 -11.94 13.08 -19.83
CA GLN A 490 -13.07 13.16 -20.74
C GLN A 490 -12.68 12.90 -22.19
N TYR A 491 -11.55 13.44 -22.64
CA TYR A 491 -11.06 13.21 -23.99
C TYR A 491 -10.79 11.73 -24.25
N THR A 492 -10.14 11.05 -23.30
CA THR A 492 -9.87 9.60 -23.37
C THR A 492 -11.16 8.78 -23.40
N LEU A 493 -12.15 9.10 -22.55
CA LEU A 493 -13.46 8.45 -22.53
C LEU A 493 -14.20 8.59 -23.86
N ARG A 494 -14.20 9.80 -24.44
CA ARG A 494 -14.81 10.07 -25.76
C ARG A 494 -14.09 9.33 -26.89
N ALA A 495 -12.75 9.28 -26.84
CA ALA A 495 -11.97 8.56 -27.84
C ALA A 495 -12.28 7.05 -27.83
N GLY A 496 -12.35 6.43 -26.66
CA GLY A 496 -12.76 5.04 -26.52
C GLY A 496 -14.18 4.79 -27.01
N ALA A 497 -15.13 5.64 -26.61
CA ALA A 497 -16.52 5.53 -27.08
C ALA A 497 -16.64 5.63 -28.61
N LYS A 498 -15.90 6.55 -29.24
CA LYS A 498 -15.84 6.70 -30.70
C LYS A 498 -15.27 5.46 -31.40
N ALA A 499 -14.27 4.83 -30.81
CA ALA A 499 -13.64 3.60 -31.31
C ALA A 499 -14.43 2.32 -30.93
N GLY A 500 -15.50 2.43 -30.15
CA GLY A 500 -16.25 1.26 -29.64
C GLY A 500 -15.45 0.42 -28.63
N LYS A 501 -14.48 1.02 -27.94
CA LYS A 501 -13.61 0.34 -26.98
C LYS A 501 -13.93 0.74 -25.54
N PRO A 502 -13.96 -0.23 -24.60
CA PRO A 502 -14.18 0.09 -23.20
C PRO A 502 -13.01 0.88 -22.62
N VAL A 503 -13.34 1.84 -21.75
CA VAL A 503 -12.37 2.63 -21.01
C VAL A 503 -12.68 2.52 -19.52
N ALA A 504 -11.68 2.10 -18.73
CA ALA A 504 -11.74 2.04 -17.28
C ALA A 504 -10.96 3.21 -16.63
N VAL A 505 -11.24 3.47 -15.36
CA VAL A 505 -10.34 4.26 -14.48
C VAL A 505 -9.88 3.33 -13.36
N CYS A 506 -8.56 3.26 -13.12
CA CYS A 506 -7.95 2.39 -12.11
C CYS A 506 -7.11 3.14 -11.06
N GLY A 507 -6.97 4.46 -11.17
CA GLY A 507 -6.33 5.29 -10.14
C GLY A 507 -7.26 5.57 -8.95
N GLU A 508 -6.74 6.32 -7.98
CA GLU A 508 -7.45 6.61 -6.72
C GLU A 508 -8.79 7.32 -6.92
N MET A 509 -8.91 8.14 -7.95
CA MET A 509 -10.19 8.80 -8.30
C MET A 509 -11.35 7.82 -8.48
N ALA A 510 -11.09 6.58 -8.94
CA ALA A 510 -12.14 5.58 -9.13
C ALA A 510 -12.72 5.06 -7.81
N GLY A 511 -11.92 5.07 -6.75
CA GLY A 511 -12.30 4.61 -5.41
C GLY A 511 -12.88 5.72 -4.52
N ASP A 512 -12.90 6.96 -4.99
CA ASP A 512 -13.45 8.08 -4.24
C ASP A 512 -14.96 8.23 -4.48
N PRO A 513 -15.81 8.02 -3.44
CA PRO A 513 -17.25 8.17 -3.56
C PRO A 513 -17.68 9.59 -3.95
N LEU A 514 -16.89 10.61 -3.59
CA LEU A 514 -17.19 12.02 -3.93
C LEU A 514 -17.01 12.30 -5.43
N LEU A 515 -16.10 11.57 -6.08
CA LEU A 515 -15.81 11.73 -7.50
C LEU A 515 -16.63 10.79 -8.39
N THR A 516 -17.32 9.80 -7.82
CA THR A 516 -18.07 8.78 -8.57
C THR A 516 -19.09 9.40 -9.53
N ARG A 517 -19.92 10.34 -9.04
CA ARG A 517 -20.96 10.98 -9.85
C ARG A 517 -20.37 11.87 -10.95
N LEU A 518 -19.26 12.55 -10.66
CA LEU A 518 -18.53 13.32 -11.67
C LEU A 518 -18.02 12.43 -12.78
N LEU A 519 -17.33 11.33 -12.46
CA LEU A 519 -16.78 10.39 -13.43
C LEU A 519 -17.88 9.73 -14.29
N LEU A 520 -19.02 9.37 -13.69
CA LEU A 520 -20.20 8.90 -14.40
C LEU A 520 -20.71 9.94 -15.42
N GLY A 521 -20.79 11.21 -14.99
CA GLY A 521 -21.20 12.33 -15.83
C GLY A 521 -20.22 12.66 -16.96
N LEU A 522 -18.92 12.37 -16.78
CA LEU A 522 -17.89 12.46 -17.81
C LEU A 522 -17.98 11.31 -18.85
N GLY A 523 -18.71 10.24 -18.53
CA GLY A 523 -18.91 9.10 -19.41
C GLY A 523 -18.27 7.79 -18.95
N LEU A 524 -17.67 7.72 -17.77
CA LEU A 524 -17.09 6.49 -17.25
C LEU A 524 -18.14 5.43 -16.95
N ARG A 525 -17.83 4.15 -17.29
CA ARG A 525 -18.71 3.00 -17.06
C ARG A 525 -18.02 1.83 -16.38
N THR A 526 -16.68 1.85 -16.30
CA THR A 526 -15.88 0.81 -15.65
C THR A 526 -14.94 1.46 -14.64
N PHE A 527 -15.11 1.14 -13.36
CA PHE A 527 -14.30 1.63 -12.26
C PHE A 527 -13.46 0.48 -11.69
N SER A 528 -12.20 0.72 -11.38
CA SER A 528 -11.33 -0.23 -10.70
C SER A 528 -10.66 0.42 -9.50
N MET A 529 -10.84 -0.17 -8.33
CA MET A 529 -10.47 0.45 -7.06
C MET A 529 -10.08 -0.60 -6.02
N GLN A 530 -9.51 -0.16 -4.92
CA GLN A 530 -9.30 -1.03 -3.78
C GLN A 530 -10.63 -1.64 -3.29
N PRO A 531 -10.65 -2.92 -2.88
CA PRO A 531 -11.87 -3.62 -2.45
C PRO A 531 -12.66 -2.88 -1.37
N ALA A 532 -11.96 -2.20 -0.45
CA ALA A 532 -12.57 -1.45 0.65
C ALA A 532 -13.50 -0.30 0.20
N SER A 533 -13.21 0.34 -0.93
CA SER A 533 -13.98 1.47 -1.47
C SER A 533 -15.18 1.03 -2.32
N LEU A 534 -15.19 -0.21 -2.80
CA LEU A 534 -16.10 -0.67 -3.85
C LEU A 534 -17.57 -0.50 -3.48
N LEU A 535 -17.97 -0.86 -2.27
CA LEU A 535 -19.38 -0.78 -1.86
C LEU A 535 -19.86 0.67 -1.67
N GLN A 536 -18.97 1.59 -1.29
CA GLN A 536 -19.29 3.01 -1.18
C GLN A 536 -19.50 3.62 -2.57
N VAL A 537 -18.61 3.32 -3.52
CA VAL A 537 -18.77 3.72 -4.94
C VAL A 537 -20.05 3.11 -5.53
N LYS A 538 -20.31 1.82 -5.25
CA LYS A 538 -21.55 1.14 -5.67
C LYS A 538 -22.79 1.86 -5.15
N GLN A 539 -22.80 2.32 -3.91
CA GLN A 539 -23.89 3.09 -3.34
C GLN A 539 -24.13 4.38 -4.14
N GLN A 540 -23.07 5.09 -4.53
CA GLN A 540 -23.18 6.30 -5.35
C GLN A 540 -23.74 5.97 -6.75
N VAL A 541 -23.27 4.90 -7.37
CA VAL A 541 -23.78 4.43 -8.67
C VAL A 541 -25.28 4.18 -8.60
N LEU A 542 -25.75 3.43 -7.59
CA LEU A 542 -27.16 3.08 -7.41
C LEU A 542 -28.09 4.28 -7.15
N LYS A 543 -27.55 5.40 -6.68
CA LYS A 543 -28.27 6.65 -6.46
C LYS A 543 -28.16 7.65 -7.62
N SER A 544 -27.46 7.29 -8.68
CA SER A 544 -27.10 8.20 -9.78
C SER A 544 -28.08 8.09 -10.95
N HIS A 545 -28.41 9.23 -11.57
CA HIS A 545 -29.18 9.35 -12.79
C HIS A 545 -28.33 10.06 -13.85
N LEU A 546 -27.96 9.39 -14.92
CA LEU A 546 -26.97 9.92 -15.89
C LEU A 546 -27.46 11.16 -16.63
N GLU A 547 -28.78 11.26 -16.92
CA GLU A 547 -29.33 12.43 -17.58
C GLU A 547 -29.11 13.73 -16.77
N GLU A 548 -29.07 13.63 -15.45
CA GLU A 548 -28.79 14.76 -14.56
C GLU A 548 -27.29 15.03 -14.41
N LEU A 549 -26.48 13.94 -14.36
CA LEU A 549 -25.04 14.05 -14.12
C LEU A 549 -24.26 14.60 -15.32
N VAL A 550 -24.64 14.24 -16.55
CA VAL A 550 -23.92 14.68 -17.77
C VAL A 550 -23.91 16.21 -17.90
N PRO A 551 -25.03 16.94 -17.80
CA PRO A 551 -25.00 18.41 -17.85
C PRO A 551 -24.25 19.04 -16.69
N ALA A 552 -24.33 18.44 -15.49
CA ALA A 552 -23.66 18.95 -14.30
C ALA A 552 -22.12 18.79 -14.42
N ALA A 553 -21.63 17.64 -14.86
CA ALA A 553 -20.21 17.40 -15.12
C ALA A 553 -19.67 18.35 -16.21
N GLN A 554 -20.45 18.62 -17.27
CA GLN A 554 -20.04 19.56 -18.32
C GLN A 554 -19.93 21.01 -17.80
N ARG A 555 -20.76 21.41 -16.83
CA ARG A 555 -20.63 22.72 -16.18
C ARG A 555 -19.37 22.81 -15.32
N LEU A 556 -19.05 21.72 -14.61
CA LEU A 556 -17.84 21.63 -13.77
C LEU A 556 -16.58 21.73 -14.66
N LEU A 557 -16.50 21.01 -15.76
CA LEU A 557 -15.38 21.05 -16.70
C LEU A 557 -15.10 22.45 -17.29
N LYS A 558 -16.13 23.26 -17.44
CA LYS A 558 -16.00 24.62 -17.99
C LYS A 558 -15.61 25.65 -16.94
N ASN A 559 -15.62 25.25 -15.68
CA ASN A 559 -15.31 26.15 -14.57
C ASN A 559 -13.79 26.14 -14.32
N THR A 560 -13.24 27.33 -14.06
CA THR A 560 -11.82 27.53 -13.76
C THR A 560 -11.58 28.08 -12.35
N ASP A 561 -12.67 28.31 -11.60
CA ASP A 561 -12.61 28.84 -10.25
C ASP A 561 -12.67 27.67 -9.25
N PRO A 562 -11.62 27.42 -8.45
CA PRO A 562 -11.57 26.27 -7.53
C PRO A 562 -12.73 26.23 -6.51
N ASP A 563 -13.11 27.38 -5.95
CA ASP A 563 -14.19 27.45 -4.95
C ASP A 563 -15.55 27.08 -5.55
N LYS A 564 -15.79 27.54 -6.78
CA LYS A 564 -16.96 27.13 -7.55
C LYS A 564 -16.91 25.65 -7.95
N THR A 565 -15.74 25.11 -8.24
CA THR A 565 -15.57 23.69 -8.56
C THR A 565 -16.02 22.84 -7.38
N LEU A 566 -15.58 23.13 -6.15
CA LEU A 566 -16.02 22.42 -4.95
C LEU A 566 -17.53 22.58 -4.70
N THR A 567 -18.06 23.80 -4.90
CA THR A 567 -19.50 24.05 -4.77
C THR A 567 -20.32 23.22 -5.79
N LEU A 568 -19.85 23.13 -7.04
CA LEU A 568 -20.50 22.33 -8.08
C LEU A 568 -20.40 20.84 -7.79
N LEU A 569 -19.25 20.36 -7.30
CA LEU A 569 -19.06 18.96 -6.90
C LEU A 569 -20.00 18.59 -5.75
N ASN A 570 -20.11 19.44 -4.72
CA ASN A 570 -21.00 19.22 -3.61
C ASN A 570 -22.48 19.16 -4.06
N ARG A 571 -22.89 20.04 -4.98
CA ARG A 571 -24.24 19.99 -5.58
C ARG A 571 -24.48 18.75 -6.43
N LEU A 572 -23.43 18.23 -7.05
CA LEU A 572 -23.52 16.99 -7.83
C LEU A 572 -23.74 15.77 -6.90
N ASN A 573 -23.25 15.83 -5.67
CA ASN A 573 -23.31 14.74 -4.70
C ASN A 573 -24.51 14.82 -3.74
N GLY A 574 -25.09 15.97 -3.56
CA GLY A 574 -26.25 16.21 -2.70
C GLY A 574 -27.53 16.12 -3.40
#